data_4b3ee04ac702856b31d809a09bdedc82
#
_entry.id   4b3ee04ac702856b31d809a09bdedc82
#
_cell.length_a   1.000
_cell.length_b   1.000
_cell.length_c   1.000
_cell.angle_alpha   90.00
_cell.angle_beta   90.00
_cell.angle_gamma   90.00
#
_symmetry.space_group_name_H-M   'P 1'
#
loop_
_entity.id
_entity.type
_entity.pdbx_description
1 polymer ?
#
loop_
_entity_poly.entity_id
_entity_poly.type
_entity_poly.pdbx_seq_one_letter_code
_entity_poly.pdbx_strand_id
1 'polypeptide(L)'
;MRFFTSFILILFLAAAPIQAQVVTNKSQFTEADTLRGSLRAERNYDVLKYNLQVKVVPEEKYISGFNGITFKAEDSLPLMQVDLFRNMKVDSILFRGKKMKYERRHDAVFIDLVPKMEKSEIDSIQFFYSGNPIVAKNAPWDGGFVFEKDQQGNSWIAVAVQGTGASLWYPNKDHQSDEPEEALIGIAVPNELMNVSNGRFLGKEVLDNGYTRWNWKVNNPINNYNIVLNIGNYVHFKDKFRHLDLDYYVLPYNLEKAKKQFEEVKFMMNCFYEKFGAYPFEEDGFKLVETPYLGMEHQSAVAYGNEYKLGYLGNDLSGTGIGLKWDFIIIHETGHEWFGNSITAKDIADMWIHEGFTSYSEAVYIECRWGKEEALEYLQGIRNNIGNTKKIIGTYGVNSEGSGDMYYKGANLLNTIRSIYNDDEWWWKTLKDYTKSNRHKIITTQTTEDFFNAAIDYDLQPVFDQYLRHASIPELQFKKEEGEIFYKWQADVEGFDMPVDILIKGKETRIYPTQKWQKMEQQVNSPEELQVKEKEFYIKRKNLKQV
;
A
#
# COMPACT_ATOMS: atom_id res chain seq x y z
N MET A 1 39.70 49.72 -20.56
CA MET A 1 39.40 49.00 -19.34
C MET A 1 37.89 48.81 -19.26
N ARG A 2 37.38 47.64 -19.64
CA ARG A 2 35.95 47.25 -19.48
C ARG A 2 35.91 46.12 -18.48
N PHE A 3 35.31 46.35 -17.31
CA PHE A 3 35.05 45.32 -16.30
C PHE A 3 33.83 44.50 -16.73
N PHE A 4 34.03 43.19 -16.93
CA PHE A 4 32.95 42.21 -17.03
C PHE A 4 32.64 41.73 -15.62
N THR A 5 31.46 42.05 -15.12
CA THR A 5 30.90 41.48 -13.87
C THR A 5 30.11 40.23 -14.25
N SER A 6 30.67 39.08 -13.95
CA SER A 6 29.96 37.81 -14.08
C SER A 6 28.98 37.66 -12.92
N PHE A 7 27.67 37.66 -13.22
CA PHE A 7 26.61 37.29 -12.29
C PHE A 7 26.53 35.77 -12.28
N ILE A 8 26.92 35.13 -11.17
CA ILE A 8 26.68 33.71 -10.92
C ILE A 8 25.24 33.62 -10.41
N LEU A 9 24.34 33.10 -11.26
CA LEU A 9 22.97 32.76 -10.91
C LEU A 9 23.01 31.42 -10.17
N ILE A 10 22.95 31.45 -8.84
CA ILE A 10 22.77 30.25 -8.02
C ILE A 10 21.30 29.87 -8.14
N LEU A 11 21.01 28.87 -8.98
CA LEU A 11 19.71 28.18 -8.98
C LEU A 11 19.59 27.38 -7.68
N PHE A 12 18.82 27.87 -6.74
CA PHE A 12 18.25 27.04 -5.68
C PHE A 12 17.22 26.12 -6.33
N LEU A 13 17.62 24.90 -6.63
CA LEU A 13 16.68 23.80 -6.82
C LEU A 13 16.05 23.53 -5.46
N ALA A 14 14.90 24.14 -5.20
CA ALA A 14 14.03 23.71 -4.12
C ALA A 14 13.63 22.27 -4.43
N ALA A 15 14.15 21.30 -3.66
CA ALA A 15 13.64 19.96 -3.65
C ALA A 15 12.17 20.05 -3.23
N ALA A 16 11.26 19.91 -4.19
CA ALA A 16 9.86 19.76 -3.87
C ALA A 16 9.72 18.48 -3.02
N PRO A 17 8.96 18.50 -1.91
CA PRO A 17 8.70 17.29 -1.17
C PRO A 17 8.01 16.31 -2.13
N ILE A 18 8.61 15.14 -2.29
CA ILE A 18 8.04 14.04 -3.05
C ILE A 18 6.81 13.61 -2.26
N GLN A 19 5.63 14.06 -2.68
CA GLN A 19 4.37 13.54 -2.17
C GLN A 19 4.14 12.20 -2.86
N ALA A 20 4.40 11.13 -2.13
CA ALA A 20 3.89 9.81 -2.50
C ALA A 20 2.36 9.88 -2.47
N GLN A 21 1.74 9.37 -3.52
CA GLN A 21 0.30 9.24 -3.79
C GLN A 21 -0.58 10.50 -3.67
N VAL A 22 -1.51 10.64 -4.61
CA VAL A 22 -2.50 11.72 -4.60
C VAL A 22 -3.56 11.40 -3.53
N VAL A 23 -3.31 11.82 -2.31
CA VAL A 23 -4.34 11.85 -1.27
C VAL A 23 -5.39 12.87 -1.70
N THR A 24 -6.54 12.40 -2.15
CA THR A 24 -7.66 13.26 -2.55
C THR A 24 -8.33 13.85 -1.31
N ASN A 25 -7.75 14.92 -0.76
CA ASN A 25 -8.34 15.68 0.33
C ASN A 25 -9.55 16.50 -0.16
N LYS A 26 -10.66 15.82 -0.39
CA LYS A 26 -11.93 16.50 -0.69
C LYS A 26 -12.51 17.10 0.59
N SER A 27 -12.84 18.38 0.57
CA SER A 27 -13.58 19.03 1.67
C SER A 27 -15.06 18.68 1.69
N GLN A 28 -15.59 18.15 0.58
CA GLN A 28 -16.98 17.71 0.43
C GLN A 28 -17.04 16.45 -0.44
N PHE A 29 -17.87 15.50 -0.05
CA PHE A 29 -18.10 14.26 -0.80
C PHE A 29 -19.36 14.39 -1.66
N THR A 30 -19.31 13.83 -2.85
CA THR A 30 -20.38 13.85 -3.86
C THR A 30 -21.13 12.52 -3.89
N GLU A 31 -22.22 12.43 -4.66
CA GLU A 31 -22.90 11.18 -4.93
C GLU A 31 -21.94 10.15 -5.56
N ALA A 32 -21.06 10.58 -6.46
CA ALA A 32 -20.07 9.68 -7.09
C ALA A 32 -19.15 9.01 -6.05
N ASP A 33 -18.69 9.76 -5.04
CA ASP A 33 -17.85 9.23 -3.97
C ASP A 33 -18.59 8.19 -3.13
N THR A 34 -19.86 8.46 -2.79
CA THR A 34 -20.69 7.53 -2.01
C THR A 34 -21.17 6.34 -2.82
N LEU A 35 -21.36 6.47 -4.14
CA LEU A 35 -21.70 5.33 -5.01
C LEU A 35 -20.58 4.29 -5.02
N ARG A 36 -19.34 4.71 -5.07
CA ARG A 36 -18.19 3.83 -5.08
C ARG A 36 -17.74 3.41 -3.67
N GLY A 37 -17.73 4.33 -2.71
CA GLY A 37 -17.20 4.11 -1.35
C GLY A 37 -18.18 3.43 -0.39
N SER A 38 -19.46 3.21 -0.74
CA SER A 38 -20.44 2.62 0.17
C SER A 38 -20.94 1.25 -0.28
N LEU A 39 -21.22 0.38 0.71
CA LEU A 39 -21.83 -0.93 0.50
C LEU A 39 -23.37 -0.78 0.62
N ARG A 40 -24.02 -0.63 -0.53
CA ARG A 40 -25.48 -0.51 -0.66
C ARG A 40 -26.13 -1.86 -0.97
N ALA A 41 -27.46 -1.92 -0.96
CA ALA A 41 -28.20 -3.14 -1.29
C ALA A 41 -27.84 -3.71 -2.68
N GLU A 42 -27.56 -2.85 -3.65
CA GLU A 42 -27.16 -3.22 -5.01
C GLU A 42 -25.75 -3.83 -5.07
N ARG A 43 -25.00 -3.78 -3.97
CA ARG A 43 -23.69 -4.41 -3.75
C ARG A 43 -23.71 -5.57 -2.77
N ASN A 44 -24.90 -6.07 -2.37
CA ASN A 44 -25.05 -7.23 -1.50
C ASN A 44 -24.79 -8.55 -2.27
N TYR A 45 -23.61 -8.66 -2.81
CA TYR A 45 -23.08 -9.87 -3.44
C TYR A 45 -21.58 -9.99 -3.15
N ASP A 46 -21.12 -11.21 -3.10
CA ASP A 46 -19.73 -11.61 -2.90
C ASP A 46 -19.16 -12.09 -4.24
N VAL A 47 -18.06 -11.51 -4.69
CA VAL A 47 -17.42 -11.89 -5.95
C VAL A 47 -16.50 -13.08 -5.73
N LEU A 48 -16.83 -14.20 -6.38
CA LEU A 48 -16.06 -15.44 -6.26
C LEU A 48 -14.95 -15.53 -7.32
N LYS A 49 -15.21 -14.96 -8.53
CA LYS A 49 -14.26 -15.11 -9.64
C LYS A 49 -14.41 -14.02 -10.69
N TYR A 50 -13.27 -13.58 -11.21
CA TYR A 50 -13.20 -12.85 -12.48
C TYR A 50 -12.65 -13.72 -13.62
N ASN A 51 -13.22 -13.53 -14.81
CA ASN A 51 -12.69 -14.04 -16.07
C ASN A 51 -12.52 -12.88 -17.03
N LEU A 52 -11.39 -12.21 -16.93
CA LEU A 52 -11.08 -10.99 -17.65
C LEU A 52 -10.38 -11.32 -18.96
N GLN A 53 -11.03 -11.02 -20.09
CA GLN A 53 -10.53 -11.25 -21.44
C GLN A 53 -10.51 -9.93 -22.20
N VAL A 54 -9.29 -9.40 -22.47
CA VAL A 54 -9.11 -8.06 -23.02
C VAL A 54 -8.13 -8.08 -24.20
N LYS A 55 -8.48 -7.38 -25.26
CA LYS A 55 -7.58 -7.04 -26.36
C LYS A 55 -7.09 -5.60 -26.18
N VAL A 56 -5.79 -5.41 -26.28
CA VAL A 56 -5.15 -4.09 -26.23
C VAL A 56 -4.66 -3.71 -27.62
N VAL A 57 -5.04 -2.54 -28.10
CA VAL A 57 -4.57 -1.94 -29.36
C VAL A 57 -3.66 -0.76 -29.01
N PRO A 58 -2.32 -0.97 -28.94
CA PRO A 58 -1.38 0.03 -28.42
C PRO A 58 -1.43 1.37 -29.15
N GLU A 59 -1.44 1.35 -30.47
CA GLU A 59 -1.38 2.56 -31.31
C GLU A 59 -2.64 3.46 -31.16
N GLU A 60 -3.78 2.84 -30.85
CA GLU A 60 -5.05 3.55 -30.61
C GLU A 60 -5.26 3.89 -29.13
N LYS A 61 -4.41 3.40 -28.24
CA LYS A 61 -4.60 3.43 -26.78
C LYS A 61 -5.99 2.91 -26.39
N TYR A 62 -6.42 1.85 -27.04
CA TYR A 62 -7.77 1.33 -26.95
C TYR A 62 -7.78 -0.09 -26.42
N ILE A 63 -8.78 -0.40 -25.59
CA ILE A 63 -9.02 -1.74 -25.08
C ILE A 63 -10.46 -2.18 -25.36
N SER A 64 -10.65 -3.48 -25.54
CA SER A 64 -11.98 -4.08 -25.70
C SER A 64 -11.97 -5.52 -25.21
N GLY A 65 -13.09 -5.95 -24.65
CA GLY A 65 -13.19 -7.31 -24.16
C GLY A 65 -14.40 -7.52 -23.26
N PHE A 66 -14.27 -8.46 -22.33
CA PHE A 66 -15.30 -8.69 -21.32
C PHE A 66 -14.67 -9.11 -19.99
N ASN A 67 -15.41 -8.88 -18.91
CA ASN A 67 -15.20 -9.54 -17.63
C ASN A 67 -16.40 -10.45 -17.32
N GLY A 68 -16.14 -11.74 -17.13
CA GLY A 68 -17.09 -12.69 -16.56
C GLY A 68 -17.01 -12.59 -15.03
N ILE A 69 -18.06 -12.09 -14.39
CA ILE A 69 -18.13 -11.90 -12.93
C ILE A 69 -18.99 -13.01 -12.37
N THR A 70 -18.38 -13.99 -11.71
CA THR A 70 -19.10 -15.01 -10.93
C THR A 70 -19.25 -14.52 -9.52
N PHE A 71 -20.47 -14.54 -9.00
CA PHE A 71 -20.79 -13.97 -7.70
C PHE A 71 -21.87 -14.77 -6.97
N LYS A 72 -21.90 -14.64 -5.66
CA LYS A 72 -22.92 -15.16 -4.77
C LYS A 72 -23.75 -14.00 -4.23
N ALA A 73 -25.07 -14.10 -4.35
CA ALA A 73 -25.95 -13.11 -3.75
C ALA A 73 -25.99 -13.28 -2.23
N GLU A 74 -25.68 -12.24 -1.48
CA GLU A 74 -25.72 -12.24 -0.01
C GLU A 74 -27.12 -11.94 0.55
N ASP A 75 -27.98 -11.35 -0.29
CA ASP A 75 -29.40 -11.14 -0.05
C ASP A 75 -30.16 -11.18 -1.38
N SER A 76 -31.50 -11.00 -1.38
CA SER A 76 -32.26 -10.84 -2.63
C SER A 76 -31.70 -9.70 -3.46
N LEU A 77 -31.28 -9.97 -4.70
CA LEU A 77 -30.57 -9.04 -5.56
C LEU A 77 -31.33 -8.82 -6.89
N PRO A 78 -32.30 -7.91 -6.93
CA PRO A 78 -33.01 -7.54 -8.16
C PRO A 78 -32.21 -6.56 -9.01
N LEU A 79 -31.35 -5.75 -8.39
CA LEU A 79 -30.55 -4.71 -9.02
C LEU A 79 -29.10 -4.87 -8.54
N MET A 80 -28.17 -5.02 -9.47
CA MET A 80 -26.74 -5.22 -9.20
C MET A 80 -25.95 -3.99 -9.66
N GLN A 81 -25.13 -3.42 -8.78
CA GLN A 81 -24.18 -2.38 -9.15
C GLN A 81 -22.82 -3.00 -9.53
N VAL A 82 -22.33 -2.67 -10.72
CA VAL A 82 -20.96 -2.91 -11.18
C VAL A 82 -20.33 -1.57 -11.55
N ASP A 83 -19.09 -1.33 -11.20
CA ASP A 83 -18.42 -0.06 -11.48
C ASP A 83 -17.62 -0.16 -12.78
N LEU A 84 -17.67 0.90 -13.57
CA LEU A 84 -16.88 1.10 -14.79
C LEU A 84 -16.87 2.60 -15.11
N PHE A 85 -15.70 3.19 -15.26
CA PHE A 85 -15.58 4.63 -15.54
C PHE A 85 -16.28 5.02 -16.83
N ARG A 86 -16.91 6.19 -16.84
CA ARG A 86 -17.80 6.66 -17.92
C ARG A 86 -17.13 6.87 -19.27
N ASN A 87 -15.80 6.99 -19.32
CA ASN A 87 -15.03 7.02 -20.57
C ASN A 87 -14.99 5.65 -21.26
N MET A 88 -15.28 4.56 -20.53
CA MET A 88 -15.41 3.23 -21.07
C MET A 88 -16.87 2.96 -21.44
N LYS A 89 -17.10 2.43 -22.64
CA LYS A 89 -18.44 2.10 -23.15
C LYS A 89 -18.89 0.73 -22.64
N VAL A 90 -20.14 0.60 -22.22
CA VAL A 90 -20.82 -0.67 -22.01
C VAL A 90 -21.34 -1.17 -23.35
N ASP A 91 -20.79 -2.25 -23.88
CA ASP A 91 -21.23 -2.82 -25.17
C ASP A 91 -22.43 -3.73 -25.00
N SER A 92 -22.39 -4.63 -24.01
CA SER A 92 -23.54 -5.44 -23.61
C SER A 92 -23.30 -6.10 -22.27
N ILE A 93 -24.37 -6.48 -21.59
CA ILE A 93 -24.34 -7.26 -20.35
C ILE A 93 -25.24 -8.46 -20.54
N LEU A 94 -24.70 -9.67 -20.33
CA LEU A 94 -25.45 -10.91 -20.43
C LEU A 94 -25.56 -11.58 -19.05
N PHE A 95 -26.79 -11.97 -18.70
CA PHE A 95 -27.09 -12.79 -17.54
C PHE A 95 -27.94 -13.98 -17.97
N ARG A 96 -27.50 -15.20 -17.66
CA ARG A 96 -28.19 -16.45 -18.10
C ARG A 96 -28.45 -16.46 -19.61
N GLY A 97 -27.47 -15.99 -20.39
CA GLY A 97 -27.55 -15.92 -21.86
C GLY A 97 -28.49 -14.82 -22.43
N LYS A 98 -29.11 -14.00 -21.60
CA LYS A 98 -30.01 -12.92 -22.02
C LYS A 98 -29.35 -11.56 -21.81
N LYS A 99 -29.62 -10.63 -22.75
CA LYS A 99 -29.14 -9.24 -22.62
C LYS A 99 -29.96 -8.52 -21.56
N MET A 100 -29.23 -7.91 -20.59
CA MET A 100 -29.84 -7.17 -19.50
C MET A 100 -30.00 -5.68 -19.85
N LYS A 101 -30.99 -5.04 -19.23
CA LYS A 101 -31.11 -3.59 -19.17
C LYS A 101 -30.22 -3.07 -18.04
N TYR A 102 -29.71 -1.87 -18.23
CA TYR A 102 -28.92 -1.19 -17.21
C TYR A 102 -29.13 0.32 -17.26
N GLU A 103 -28.89 0.96 -16.14
CA GLU A 103 -28.77 2.41 -15.99
C GLU A 103 -27.33 2.73 -15.56
N ARG A 104 -26.76 3.83 -16.07
CA ARG A 104 -25.47 4.32 -15.61
C ARG A 104 -25.63 5.64 -14.89
N ARG A 105 -25.15 5.68 -13.63
CA ARG A 105 -25.04 6.91 -12.84
C ARG A 105 -23.58 7.11 -12.44
N HIS A 106 -23.00 8.21 -12.88
CA HIS A 106 -21.56 8.45 -12.77
C HIS A 106 -20.75 7.27 -13.34
N ASP A 107 -19.88 6.67 -12.55
CA ASP A 107 -19.05 5.54 -12.94
C ASP A 107 -19.62 4.18 -12.44
N ALA A 108 -20.85 4.17 -11.95
CA ALA A 108 -21.59 2.99 -11.54
C ALA A 108 -22.64 2.57 -12.59
N VAL A 109 -22.71 1.29 -12.87
CA VAL A 109 -23.65 0.65 -13.79
C VAL A 109 -24.60 -0.24 -13.00
N PHE A 110 -25.87 0.11 -13.00
CA PHE A 110 -26.95 -0.61 -12.30
C PHE A 110 -27.64 -1.55 -13.27
N ILE A 111 -27.61 -2.84 -13.00
CA ILE A 111 -28.05 -3.92 -13.89
C ILE A 111 -29.32 -4.54 -13.34
N ASP A 112 -30.42 -4.50 -14.10
CA ASP A 112 -31.67 -5.18 -13.75
C ASP A 112 -31.47 -6.70 -13.92
N LEU A 113 -31.38 -7.46 -12.83
CA LEU A 113 -31.29 -8.92 -12.88
C LEU A 113 -32.69 -9.53 -13.07
N VAL A 114 -32.91 -10.19 -14.21
CA VAL A 114 -34.21 -10.83 -14.53
C VAL A 114 -34.00 -12.26 -14.99
N PRO A 115 -34.49 -13.27 -14.19
CA PRO A 115 -35.09 -13.12 -12.86
C PRO A 115 -34.06 -12.61 -11.83
N LYS A 116 -34.56 -12.00 -10.75
CA LYS A 116 -33.69 -11.60 -9.63
C LYS A 116 -32.96 -12.79 -9.04
N MET A 117 -31.83 -12.54 -8.39
CA MET A 117 -31.13 -13.56 -7.61
C MET A 117 -31.73 -13.64 -6.20
N GLU A 118 -31.86 -14.85 -5.69
CA GLU A 118 -32.23 -15.07 -4.29
C GLU A 118 -30.97 -15.25 -3.43
N LYS A 119 -31.12 -15.03 -2.13
CA LYS A 119 -29.99 -15.18 -1.19
C LYS A 119 -29.29 -16.52 -1.33
N SER A 120 -27.97 -16.50 -1.33
CA SER A 120 -27.05 -17.64 -1.49
C SER A 120 -27.01 -18.28 -2.88
N GLU A 121 -27.78 -17.78 -3.86
CA GLU A 121 -27.61 -18.21 -5.24
C GLU A 121 -26.24 -17.75 -5.78
N ILE A 122 -25.62 -18.65 -6.58
CA ILE A 122 -24.37 -18.36 -7.30
C ILE A 122 -24.69 -18.35 -8.79
N ASP A 123 -24.25 -17.31 -9.48
CA ASP A 123 -24.39 -17.19 -10.93
C ASP A 123 -23.30 -16.27 -11.49
N SER A 124 -23.35 -15.98 -12.79
CA SER A 124 -22.38 -15.11 -13.43
C SER A 124 -23.02 -14.16 -14.44
N ILE A 125 -22.45 -12.98 -14.54
CA ILE A 125 -22.71 -12.07 -15.66
C ILE A 125 -21.49 -12.01 -16.57
N GLN A 126 -21.70 -11.75 -17.86
CA GLN A 126 -20.66 -11.38 -18.81
C GLN A 126 -20.85 -9.90 -19.17
N PHE A 127 -19.90 -9.09 -18.77
CA PHE A 127 -19.93 -7.65 -19.00
C PHE A 127 -18.95 -7.27 -20.11
N PHE A 128 -19.46 -7.01 -21.30
CA PHE A 128 -18.68 -6.60 -22.48
C PHE A 128 -18.51 -5.09 -22.49
N TYR A 129 -17.30 -4.65 -22.74
CA TYR A 129 -16.95 -3.23 -22.71
C TYR A 129 -15.81 -2.89 -23.66
N SER A 130 -15.68 -1.60 -23.98
CA SER A 130 -14.62 -1.10 -24.85
C SER A 130 -14.39 0.39 -24.64
N GLY A 131 -13.23 0.89 -25.06
CA GLY A 131 -12.94 2.33 -25.03
C GLY A 131 -11.47 2.65 -24.83
N ASN A 132 -11.22 3.93 -24.65
CA ASN A 132 -9.90 4.46 -24.32
C ASN A 132 -9.81 4.66 -22.80
N PRO A 133 -9.03 3.84 -22.08
CA PRO A 133 -8.86 4.03 -20.64
C PRO A 133 -8.17 5.35 -20.35
N ILE A 134 -8.31 5.84 -19.13
CA ILE A 134 -7.62 7.04 -18.67
C ILE A 134 -6.11 6.77 -18.70
N VAL A 135 -5.36 7.71 -19.30
CA VAL A 135 -3.91 7.71 -19.31
C VAL A 135 -3.43 8.54 -18.13
N ALA A 136 -2.61 7.94 -17.27
CA ALA A 136 -2.00 8.62 -16.14
C ALA A 136 -1.10 9.76 -16.62
N LYS A 137 -1.11 10.88 -15.91
CA LYS A 137 -0.19 12.01 -16.15
C LYS A 137 1.07 11.88 -15.31
N ASN A 138 0.94 11.26 -14.17
CA ASN A 138 1.99 11.11 -13.16
C ASN A 138 1.87 9.74 -12.47
N ALA A 139 2.02 8.67 -13.27
CA ALA A 139 1.95 7.30 -12.77
C ALA A 139 3.04 7.00 -11.72
N PRO A 140 2.75 6.20 -10.70
CA PRO A 140 1.48 5.52 -10.41
C PRO A 140 0.46 6.38 -9.66
N TRP A 141 0.82 7.59 -9.21
CA TRP A 141 0.11 8.38 -8.18
C TRP A 141 -1.28 8.90 -8.58
N ASP A 142 -1.51 9.19 -9.87
CA ASP A 142 -2.81 9.70 -10.33
C ASP A 142 -3.72 8.62 -10.93
N GLY A 143 -3.22 7.39 -11.02
CA GLY A 143 -3.95 6.23 -11.53
C GLY A 143 -4.25 6.28 -13.02
N GLY A 144 -4.06 5.15 -13.70
CA GLY A 144 -4.36 5.01 -15.13
C GLY A 144 -3.37 4.13 -15.88
N PHE A 145 -3.53 4.13 -17.18
CA PHE A 145 -2.61 3.47 -18.11
C PHE A 145 -1.40 4.36 -18.37
N VAL A 146 -0.25 3.70 -18.55
CA VAL A 146 0.94 4.29 -19.13
C VAL A 146 1.15 3.64 -20.50
N PHE A 147 1.16 4.45 -21.57
CA PHE A 147 1.44 4.02 -22.93
C PHE A 147 2.74 4.69 -23.37
N GLU A 148 3.85 4.04 -23.05
CA GLU A 148 5.18 4.49 -23.39
C GLU A 148 5.81 3.61 -24.47
N LYS A 149 7.00 3.99 -24.92
CA LYS A 149 7.87 3.18 -25.77
C LYS A 149 9.20 2.94 -25.06
N ASP A 150 9.70 1.71 -25.16
CA ASP A 150 11.00 1.36 -24.65
C ASP A 150 12.14 2.02 -25.47
N GLN A 151 13.40 1.86 -25.04
CA GLN A 151 14.56 2.45 -25.72
C GLN A 151 14.75 1.94 -27.16
N GLN A 152 14.11 0.83 -27.53
CA GLN A 152 14.14 0.24 -28.87
C GLN A 152 12.91 0.64 -29.71
N GLY A 153 12.00 1.43 -29.15
CA GLY A 153 10.78 1.91 -29.82
C GLY A 153 9.59 0.95 -29.75
N ASN A 154 9.70 -0.17 -29.04
CA ASN A 154 8.60 -1.09 -28.82
C ASN A 154 7.59 -0.49 -27.84
N SER A 155 6.30 -0.84 -27.98
CA SER A 155 5.29 -0.41 -27.02
C SER A 155 5.57 -1.01 -25.64
N TRP A 156 5.53 -0.15 -24.62
CA TRP A 156 5.74 -0.49 -23.21
C TRP A 156 4.59 0.09 -22.39
N ILE A 157 3.68 -0.79 -21.96
CA ILE A 157 2.38 -0.41 -21.42
C ILE A 157 2.18 -1.09 -20.08
N ALA A 158 1.70 -0.33 -19.11
CA ALA A 158 1.31 -0.86 -17.82
C ALA A 158 0.11 -0.07 -17.26
N VAL A 159 -0.49 -0.57 -16.19
CA VAL A 159 -1.61 0.07 -15.50
C VAL A 159 -1.34 0.09 -14.00
N ALA A 160 -1.67 1.19 -13.34
CA ALA A 160 -1.67 1.32 -11.89
C ALA A 160 -2.93 2.08 -11.49
N VAL A 161 -3.71 1.54 -10.55
CA VAL A 161 -5.05 2.06 -10.23
C VAL A 161 -5.38 2.08 -8.74
N GLN A 162 -4.41 1.90 -7.85
CA GLN A 162 -4.62 2.07 -6.41
C GLN A 162 -5.22 3.46 -6.13
N GLY A 163 -6.16 3.56 -5.20
CA GLY A 163 -6.86 4.81 -4.89
C GLY A 163 -7.86 5.26 -5.97
N THR A 164 -7.43 5.34 -7.24
CA THR A 164 -8.29 5.71 -8.36
C THR A 164 -9.33 4.63 -8.66
N GLY A 165 -8.93 3.36 -8.58
CA GLY A 165 -9.77 2.18 -8.69
C GLY A 165 -9.71 1.43 -10.00
N ALA A 166 -9.88 0.12 -9.90
CA ALA A 166 -9.80 -0.82 -11.00
C ALA A 166 -10.88 -0.61 -12.07
N SER A 167 -12.01 -0.05 -11.71
CA SER A 167 -13.10 0.27 -12.65
C SER A 167 -12.72 1.33 -13.71
N LEU A 168 -11.54 1.93 -13.58
CA LEU A 168 -10.93 2.75 -14.62
C LEU A 168 -10.72 1.98 -15.94
N TRP A 169 -10.47 0.64 -15.87
CA TRP A 169 -10.12 -0.12 -17.05
C TRP A 169 -10.89 -1.44 -17.26
N TYR A 170 -11.53 -1.99 -16.21
CA TYR A 170 -12.40 -3.15 -16.37
C TYR A 170 -13.58 -3.09 -15.40
N PRO A 171 -14.77 -3.65 -15.78
CA PRO A 171 -15.94 -3.66 -14.92
C PRO A 171 -15.75 -4.61 -13.74
N ASN A 172 -15.94 -4.12 -12.52
CA ASN A 172 -15.76 -4.89 -11.29
C ASN A 172 -16.59 -4.29 -10.13
N LYS A 173 -16.60 -4.97 -8.98
CA LYS A 173 -17.08 -4.40 -7.72
C LYS A 173 -15.95 -3.61 -7.07
N ASP A 174 -15.80 -2.33 -7.45
CA ASP A 174 -14.65 -1.50 -7.08
C ASP A 174 -14.71 -1.03 -5.63
N HIS A 175 -14.42 -1.94 -4.71
CA HIS A 175 -14.35 -1.70 -3.26
C HIS A 175 -13.43 -2.72 -2.60
N GLN A 176 -12.61 -2.30 -1.65
CA GLN A 176 -11.64 -3.17 -0.97
C GLN A 176 -12.28 -4.25 -0.07
N SER A 177 -13.57 -4.14 0.23
CA SER A 177 -14.28 -5.14 1.03
C SER A 177 -14.59 -6.44 0.30
N ASP A 178 -14.15 -6.59 -0.95
CA ASP A 178 -14.46 -7.77 -1.76
C ASP A 178 -13.24 -8.13 -2.63
N GLU A 179 -12.77 -9.35 -2.46
CA GLU A 179 -11.65 -9.93 -3.19
C GLU A 179 -12.12 -11.25 -3.83
N PRO A 180 -12.15 -11.35 -5.17
CA PRO A 180 -12.43 -12.63 -5.81
C PRO A 180 -11.44 -13.71 -5.34
N GLU A 181 -11.94 -14.92 -5.10
CA GLU A 181 -11.12 -16.06 -4.66
C GLU A 181 -10.14 -16.52 -5.74
N GLU A 182 -10.46 -16.28 -7.02
CA GLU A 182 -9.60 -16.53 -8.17
C GLU A 182 -9.84 -15.55 -9.32
N ALA A 183 -8.83 -15.38 -10.17
CA ALA A 183 -8.98 -14.62 -11.41
C ALA A 183 -8.33 -15.35 -12.59
N LEU A 184 -9.04 -15.41 -13.72
CA LEU A 184 -8.50 -15.77 -15.02
C LEU A 184 -8.26 -14.48 -15.83
N ILE A 185 -7.05 -14.28 -16.31
CA ILE A 185 -6.65 -13.05 -16.99
C ILE A 185 -6.08 -13.43 -18.36
N GLY A 186 -6.79 -13.09 -19.44
CA GLY A 186 -6.37 -13.32 -20.81
C GLY A 186 -6.20 -11.98 -21.53
N ILE A 187 -4.97 -11.58 -21.82
CA ILE A 187 -4.66 -10.33 -22.50
C ILE A 187 -4.10 -10.61 -23.89
N ALA A 188 -4.81 -10.14 -24.91
CA ALA A 188 -4.39 -10.24 -26.29
C ALA A 188 -3.63 -8.97 -26.71
N VAL A 189 -2.39 -9.14 -27.16
CA VAL A 189 -1.47 -8.07 -27.58
C VAL A 189 -0.87 -8.41 -28.96
N PRO A 190 -0.31 -7.46 -29.71
CA PRO A 190 0.43 -7.73 -30.94
C PRO A 190 1.50 -8.81 -30.74
N ASN A 191 1.74 -9.64 -31.76
CA ASN A 191 2.57 -10.85 -31.66
C ASN A 191 4.01 -10.63 -31.17
N GLU A 192 4.55 -9.43 -31.39
CA GLU A 192 5.90 -9.02 -30.96
C GLU A 192 5.99 -8.66 -29.49
N LEU A 193 4.85 -8.56 -28.80
CA LEU A 193 4.78 -8.16 -27.40
C LEU A 193 4.39 -9.34 -26.50
N MET A 194 4.82 -9.25 -25.25
CA MET A 194 4.43 -10.14 -24.17
C MET A 194 3.51 -9.38 -23.20
N ASN A 195 2.50 -10.06 -22.67
CA ASN A 195 1.79 -9.58 -21.49
C ASN A 195 2.18 -10.41 -20.26
N VAL A 196 2.51 -9.72 -19.17
CA VAL A 196 2.75 -10.30 -17.84
C VAL A 196 1.69 -9.80 -16.87
N SER A 197 1.08 -10.72 -16.11
CA SER A 197 0.02 -10.42 -15.16
C SER A 197 0.20 -11.19 -13.84
N ASN A 198 -0.76 -11.07 -12.95
CA ASN A 198 -0.78 -11.72 -11.63
C ASN A 198 -0.88 -13.26 -11.76
N GLY A 199 -0.46 -13.97 -10.72
CA GLY A 199 -0.62 -15.43 -10.64
C GLY A 199 0.32 -16.24 -11.54
N ARG A 200 -0.11 -17.41 -11.93
CA ARG A 200 0.67 -18.37 -12.76
C ARG A 200 0.37 -18.22 -14.23
N PHE A 201 1.42 -18.27 -15.04
CA PHE A 201 1.30 -18.34 -16.49
C PHE A 201 0.72 -19.69 -16.93
N LEU A 202 -0.43 -19.67 -17.61
CA LEU A 202 -1.11 -20.88 -18.12
C LEU A 202 -0.68 -21.23 -19.55
N GLY A 203 -0.16 -20.27 -20.30
CA GLY A 203 0.20 -20.45 -21.69
C GLY A 203 -0.26 -19.29 -22.58
N LYS A 204 0.07 -19.37 -23.85
CA LYS A 204 -0.28 -18.39 -24.86
C LYS A 204 -1.00 -19.02 -26.03
N GLU A 205 -1.89 -18.26 -26.65
CA GLU A 205 -2.68 -18.63 -27.82
C GLU A 205 -2.43 -17.62 -28.93
N VAL A 206 -1.95 -18.07 -30.08
CA VAL A 206 -1.78 -17.24 -31.28
C VAL A 206 -3.15 -17.09 -31.94
N LEU A 207 -3.58 -15.85 -32.15
CA LEU A 207 -4.85 -15.52 -32.77
C LEU A 207 -4.65 -15.17 -34.26
N ASP A 208 -5.68 -15.41 -35.09
CA ASP A 208 -5.61 -15.26 -36.55
C ASP A 208 -5.36 -13.83 -37.06
N ASN A 209 -5.36 -12.83 -36.21
CA ASN A 209 -5.32 -11.41 -36.59
C ASN A 209 -4.02 -10.66 -36.21
N GLY A 210 -2.92 -11.37 -36.05
CA GLY A 210 -1.63 -10.78 -35.68
C GLY A 210 -1.48 -10.49 -34.19
N TYR A 211 -2.30 -11.11 -33.36
CA TYR A 211 -2.27 -10.99 -31.90
C TYR A 211 -1.96 -12.32 -31.23
N THR A 212 -1.39 -12.26 -30.05
CA THR A 212 -1.20 -13.41 -29.14
C THR A 212 -1.89 -13.09 -27.82
N ARG A 213 -2.74 -14.02 -27.35
CA ARG A 213 -3.33 -13.95 -26.01
C ARG A 213 -2.42 -14.64 -25.01
N TRP A 214 -2.10 -13.94 -23.93
CA TRP A 214 -1.33 -14.43 -22.80
C TRP A 214 -2.29 -14.72 -21.65
N ASN A 215 -2.33 -15.98 -21.19
CA ASN A 215 -3.29 -16.44 -20.18
C ASN A 215 -2.59 -16.66 -18.86
N TRP A 216 -3.17 -16.08 -17.81
CA TRP A 216 -2.71 -16.15 -16.42
C TRP A 216 -3.84 -16.58 -15.51
N LYS A 217 -3.49 -17.16 -14.35
CA LYS A 217 -4.44 -17.54 -13.31
C LYS A 217 -3.90 -17.15 -11.94
N VAL A 218 -4.72 -16.42 -11.21
CA VAL A 218 -4.55 -16.17 -9.77
C VAL A 218 -5.35 -17.22 -9.01
N ASN A 219 -4.72 -17.87 -8.03
CA ASN A 219 -5.32 -18.96 -7.25
C ASN A 219 -5.65 -18.54 -5.81
N ASN A 220 -5.27 -17.35 -5.40
CA ASN A 220 -5.53 -16.79 -4.07
C ASN A 220 -6.47 -15.59 -4.18
N PRO A 221 -7.15 -15.20 -3.09
CA PRO A 221 -7.91 -13.94 -3.08
C PRO A 221 -7.05 -12.76 -3.54
N ILE A 222 -7.62 -11.88 -4.36
CA ILE A 222 -6.90 -10.75 -4.93
C ILE A 222 -7.75 -9.49 -4.92
N ASN A 223 -7.22 -8.39 -4.39
CA ASN A 223 -7.89 -7.11 -4.46
C ASN A 223 -8.05 -6.64 -5.91
N ASN A 224 -9.16 -5.98 -6.21
CA ASN A 224 -9.49 -5.54 -7.57
C ASN A 224 -8.40 -4.66 -8.20
N TYR A 225 -7.81 -3.74 -7.44
CA TYR A 225 -6.79 -2.82 -7.97
C TYR A 225 -5.48 -3.53 -8.32
N ASN A 226 -5.25 -4.71 -7.74
CA ASN A 226 -4.05 -5.51 -7.99
C ASN A 226 -4.08 -6.28 -9.32
N ILE A 227 -5.26 -6.50 -9.93
CA ILE A 227 -5.36 -7.16 -11.23
C ILE A 227 -4.82 -6.22 -12.31
N VAL A 228 -3.73 -6.65 -12.99
CA VAL A 228 -2.98 -5.79 -13.89
C VAL A 228 -2.58 -6.47 -15.19
N LEU A 229 -2.18 -5.63 -16.13
CA LEU A 229 -1.44 -6.00 -17.33
C LEU A 229 -0.12 -5.22 -17.37
N ASN A 230 0.93 -5.90 -17.81
CA ASN A 230 2.22 -5.29 -18.13
C ASN A 230 2.64 -5.81 -19.51
N ILE A 231 2.74 -4.92 -20.49
CA ILE A 231 2.97 -5.27 -21.90
C ILE A 231 4.29 -4.65 -22.35
N GLY A 232 5.16 -5.48 -22.91
CA GLY A 232 6.46 -5.04 -23.39
C GLY A 232 7.19 -6.14 -24.15
N ASN A 233 8.36 -5.81 -24.70
CA ASN A 233 9.26 -6.78 -25.30
C ASN A 233 10.17 -7.38 -24.21
N TYR A 234 9.56 -8.08 -23.25
CA TYR A 234 10.28 -8.61 -22.09
C TYR A 234 11.13 -9.84 -22.40
N VAL A 235 12.25 -9.95 -21.68
CA VAL A 235 12.95 -11.21 -21.43
C VAL A 235 12.62 -11.70 -20.03
N HIS A 236 12.64 -13.01 -19.87
CA HIS A 236 12.27 -13.67 -18.62
C HIS A 236 13.45 -14.49 -18.08
N PHE A 237 13.75 -14.34 -16.79
CA PHE A 237 14.66 -15.22 -16.08
C PHE A 237 14.08 -15.63 -14.73
N LYS A 238 14.56 -16.76 -14.21
CA LYS A 238 14.00 -17.41 -13.01
C LYS A 238 15.04 -17.52 -11.91
N ASP A 239 14.54 -17.54 -10.69
CA ASP A 239 15.27 -17.89 -9.49
C ASP A 239 14.36 -18.63 -8.52
N LYS A 240 14.86 -19.00 -7.35
CA LYS A 240 14.08 -19.66 -6.30
C LYS A 240 14.49 -19.18 -4.92
N PHE A 241 13.46 -19.04 -4.07
CA PHE A 241 13.64 -18.91 -2.64
C PHE A 241 12.90 -20.05 -1.94
N ARG A 242 13.67 -21.03 -1.38
CA ARG A 242 13.09 -22.26 -0.84
C ARG A 242 12.31 -23.01 -1.93
N HIS A 243 10.98 -23.15 -1.77
CA HIS A 243 10.07 -23.74 -2.75
C HIS A 243 9.33 -22.70 -3.60
N LEU A 244 9.43 -21.40 -3.25
CA LEU A 244 8.82 -20.32 -4.00
C LEU A 244 9.56 -20.05 -5.31
N ASP A 245 8.83 -20.04 -6.42
CA ASP A 245 9.35 -19.60 -7.70
C ASP A 245 9.43 -18.08 -7.72
N LEU A 246 10.60 -17.56 -8.15
CA LEU A 246 10.86 -16.15 -8.38
C LEU A 246 11.01 -15.95 -9.90
N ASP A 247 10.09 -15.22 -10.50
CA ASP A 247 10.05 -14.95 -11.93
C ASP A 247 10.28 -13.46 -12.20
N TYR A 248 11.23 -13.13 -13.07
CA TYR A 248 11.62 -11.76 -13.35
C TYR A 248 11.42 -11.44 -14.82
N TYR A 249 10.67 -10.39 -15.12
CA TYR A 249 10.37 -9.93 -16.48
C TYR A 249 10.91 -8.52 -16.65
N VAL A 250 11.91 -8.37 -17.53
CA VAL A 250 12.63 -7.11 -17.71
C VAL A 250 12.87 -6.83 -19.20
N LEU A 251 13.15 -5.58 -19.54
CA LEU A 251 13.53 -5.23 -20.90
C LEU A 251 14.92 -5.80 -21.24
N PRO A 252 15.14 -6.30 -22.47
CA PRO A 252 16.35 -7.07 -22.83
C PRO A 252 17.66 -6.37 -22.49
N TYR A 253 17.72 -5.06 -22.69
CA TYR A 253 18.93 -4.26 -22.46
C TYR A 253 19.22 -4.00 -20.97
N ASN A 254 18.28 -4.31 -20.09
CA ASN A 254 18.42 -4.20 -18.64
C ASN A 254 18.70 -5.55 -17.94
N LEU A 255 18.73 -6.67 -18.69
CA LEU A 255 18.83 -8.02 -18.12
C LEU A 255 20.00 -8.18 -17.12
N GLU A 256 21.20 -7.70 -17.46
CA GLU A 256 22.37 -7.87 -16.59
C GLU A 256 22.31 -6.96 -15.35
N LYS A 257 21.72 -5.77 -15.47
CA LYS A 257 21.44 -4.91 -14.31
C LYS A 257 20.42 -5.57 -13.37
N ALA A 258 19.35 -6.12 -13.95
CA ALA A 258 18.31 -6.81 -13.21
C ALA A 258 18.83 -8.02 -12.44
N LYS A 259 19.62 -8.88 -13.08
CA LYS A 259 20.24 -10.03 -12.41
C LYS A 259 21.04 -9.64 -11.18
N LYS A 260 21.80 -8.55 -11.26
CA LYS A 260 22.57 -8.04 -10.13
C LYS A 260 21.70 -7.42 -9.04
N GLN A 261 20.75 -6.56 -9.42
CA GLN A 261 19.90 -5.83 -8.48
C GLN A 261 18.96 -6.77 -7.73
N PHE A 262 18.39 -7.76 -8.42
CA PHE A 262 17.39 -8.66 -7.86
C PHE A 262 17.99 -9.78 -6.99
N GLU A 263 19.32 -9.86 -6.84
CA GLU A 263 19.96 -10.67 -5.78
C GLU A 263 19.47 -10.28 -4.39
N GLU A 264 19.04 -9.01 -4.20
CA GLU A 264 18.51 -8.49 -2.96
C GLU A 264 17.20 -9.18 -2.52
N VAL A 265 16.41 -9.66 -3.49
CA VAL A 265 15.11 -10.32 -3.24
C VAL A 265 15.25 -11.50 -2.28
N LYS A 266 16.27 -12.34 -2.42
CA LYS A 266 16.43 -13.53 -1.56
C LYS A 266 16.72 -13.16 -0.11
N PHE A 267 17.53 -12.13 0.11
CA PHE A 267 17.83 -11.67 1.46
C PHE A 267 16.57 -11.08 2.10
N MET A 268 15.85 -10.24 1.37
CA MET A 268 14.56 -9.67 1.79
C MET A 268 13.56 -10.77 2.13
N MET A 269 13.35 -11.73 1.23
CA MET A 269 12.43 -12.86 1.45
C MET A 269 12.79 -13.66 2.69
N ASN A 270 14.10 -13.86 2.97
CA ASN A 270 14.51 -14.56 4.19
C ASN A 270 14.17 -13.74 5.45
N CYS A 271 14.46 -12.43 5.44
CA CYS A 271 14.11 -11.52 6.53
C CYS A 271 12.60 -11.52 6.79
N PHE A 272 11.79 -11.30 5.76
CA PHE A 272 10.33 -11.22 5.90
C PHE A 272 9.72 -12.57 6.30
N TYR A 273 10.26 -13.68 5.79
CA TYR A 273 9.85 -15.01 6.25
C TYR A 273 10.10 -15.20 7.76
N GLU A 274 11.24 -14.74 8.26
CA GLU A 274 11.58 -14.85 9.68
C GLU A 274 10.75 -13.91 10.57
N LYS A 275 10.43 -12.72 10.09
CA LYS A 275 9.75 -11.67 10.85
C LYS A 275 8.23 -11.69 10.69
N PHE A 276 7.73 -11.98 9.49
CA PHE A 276 6.31 -11.93 9.14
C PHE A 276 5.72 -13.32 8.85
N GLY A 277 6.54 -14.34 8.62
CA GLY A 277 6.08 -15.68 8.26
C GLY A 277 6.17 -15.97 6.76
N ALA A 278 5.60 -17.12 6.35
CA ALA A 278 5.66 -17.57 4.97
C ALA A 278 5.08 -16.54 4.00
N TYR A 279 5.66 -16.51 2.78
CA TYR A 279 5.11 -15.71 1.69
C TYR A 279 3.64 -16.08 1.46
N PRO A 280 2.71 -15.11 1.43
CA PRO A 280 1.29 -15.44 1.49
C PRO A 280 0.72 -16.09 0.22
N PHE A 281 1.35 -15.88 -0.94
CA PHE A 281 0.84 -16.28 -2.27
C PHE A 281 1.73 -17.32 -2.97
N GLU A 282 2.18 -18.34 -2.24
CA GLU A 282 3.08 -19.37 -2.78
C GLU A 282 2.54 -20.08 -4.02
N GLU A 283 1.21 -20.27 -4.10
CA GLU A 283 0.56 -20.89 -5.26
C GLU A 283 0.65 -20.03 -6.51
N ASP A 284 0.71 -18.70 -6.37
CA ASP A 284 0.79 -17.75 -7.48
C ASP A 284 2.23 -17.39 -7.86
N GLY A 285 3.22 -17.71 -6.99
CA GLY A 285 4.61 -17.34 -7.17
C GLY A 285 4.86 -15.85 -6.95
N PHE A 286 6.11 -15.45 -7.05
CA PHE A 286 6.53 -14.05 -6.93
C PHE A 286 7.12 -13.55 -8.22
N LYS A 287 6.73 -12.36 -8.67
CA LYS A 287 7.30 -11.72 -9.85
C LYS A 287 7.72 -10.28 -9.55
N LEU A 288 8.87 -9.88 -10.12
CA LEU A 288 9.16 -8.48 -10.39
C LEU A 288 9.01 -8.24 -11.90
N VAL A 289 8.23 -7.23 -12.25
CA VAL A 289 7.97 -6.87 -13.65
C VAL A 289 8.43 -5.43 -13.87
N GLU A 290 9.39 -5.23 -14.78
CA GLU A 290 9.86 -3.89 -15.12
C GLU A 290 8.77 -3.08 -15.79
N THR A 291 8.48 -1.88 -15.25
CA THR A 291 7.36 -1.01 -15.66
C THR A 291 7.84 0.41 -15.99
N PRO A 292 7.08 1.16 -16.84
CA PRO A 292 7.39 2.54 -17.20
C PRO A 292 7.03 3.56 -16.09
N TYR A 293 6.85 3.12 -14.86
CA TYR A 293 6.65 3.95 -13.67
C TYR A 293 7.36 3.32 -12.47
N LEU A 294 7.50 4.08 -11.39
CA LEU A 294 8.39 3.79 -10.27
C LEU A 294 8.21 2.41 -9.63
N GLY A 295 7.03 2.08 -9.20
CA GLY A 295 6.69 0.82 -8.52
C GLY A 295 5.22 0.78 -8.13
N MET A 296 4.73 -0.41 -7.82
CA MET A 296 3.39 -0.67 -7.32
C MET A 296 3.29 -2.11 -6.80
N GLU A 297 2.54 -2.30 -5.74
CA GLU A 297 2.42 -3.54 -4.98
C GLU A 297 1.53 -4.61 -5.62
N HIS A 298 1.41 -4.67 -6.93
CA HIS A 298 0.52 -5.62 -7.58
C HIS A 298 0.78 -7.06 -7.17
N GLN A 299 -0.17 -7.67 -6.48
CA GLN A 299 -0.07 -9.02 -5.89
C GLN A 299 0.55 -10.02 -6.85
N SER A 300 1.61 -10.71 -6.44
CA SER A 300 2.37 -11.70 -7.21
C SER A 300 2.93 -11.21 -8.56
N ALA A 301 2.86 -9.91 -8.86
CA ALA A 301 3.36 -9.26 -10.08
C ALA A 301 3.83 -7.84 -9.79
N VAL A 302 4.65 -7.68 -8.75
CA VAL A 302 5.15 -6.39 -8.26
C VAL A 302 5.80 -5.60 -9.40
N ALA A 303 5.33 -4.35 -9.57
CA ALA A 303 5.85 -3.45 -10.59
C ALA A 303 7.18 -2.85 -10.13
N TYR A 304 8.18 -2.82 -11.01
CA TYR A 304 9.51 -2.33 -10.73
C TYR A 304 9.98 -1.30 -11.75
N GLY A 305 10.21 -0.07 -11.34
CA GLY A 305 10.71 1.01 -12.19
C GLY A 305 11.74 1.89 -11.50
N ASN A 306 12.47 1.38 -10.50
CA ASN A 306 13.54 2.10 -9.78
C ASN A 306 14.83 2.29 -10.59
N GLU A 307 14.81 1.99 -11.89
CA GLU A 307 15.94 2.14 -12.80
C GLU A 307 17.22 1.40 -12.35
N TYR A 308 17.08 0.38 -11.51
CA TYR A 308 18.18 -0.38 -10.89
C TYR A 308 19.10 0.50 -10.03
N LYS A 309 18.55 1.52 -9.38
CA LYS A 309 19.22 2.39 -8.44
C LYS A 309 18.97 1.93 -6.99
N LEU A 310 19.90 2.23 -6.10
CA LEU A 310 19.65 2.12 -4.66
C LEU A 310 18.88 3.35 -4.17
N GLY A 311 18.15 3.23 -3.05
CA GLY A 311 17.25 4.24 -2.56
C GLY A 311 16.02 4.41 -3.45
N TYR A 312 15.32 5.52 -3.28
CA TYR A 312 14.15 5.93 -4.05
C TYR A 312 14.59 6.72 -5.29
N LEU A 313 14.74 6.07 -6.43
CA LEU A 313 15.35 6.65 -7.65
C LEU A 313 16.71 7.32 -7.40
N GLY A 314 17.52 6.75 -6.49
CA GLY A 314 18.83 7.30 -6.13
C GLY A 314 18.80 8.33 -4.99
N ASN A 315 17.64 8.56 -4.35
CA ASN A 315 17.49 9.47 -3.23
C ASN A 315 17.31 8.72 -1.92
N ASP A 316 17.79 9.30 -0.83
CA ASP A 316 17.58 8.83 0.53
C ASP A 316 16.40 9.56 1.17
N LEU A 317 15.29 8.86 1.36
CA LEU A 317 14.10 9.43 2.01
C LEU A 317 14.30 9.71 3.50
N SER A 318 15.27 9.04 4.14
CA SER A 318 15.58 9.25 5.55
C SER A 318 16.55 10.41 5.80
N GLY A 319 17.37 10.78 4.80
CA GLY A 319 18.44 11.76 4.94
C GLY A 319 19.60 11.31 5.82
N THR A 320 19.66 10.02 6.19
CA THR A 320 20.71 9.45 7.08
C THR A 320 21.85 8.75 6.32
N GLY A 321 21.69 8.57 5.02
CA GLY A 321 22.56 7.75 4.17
C GLY A 321 22.17 6.27 4.16
N ILE A 322 21.34 5.80 5.08
CA ILE A 322 20.93 4.39 5.20
C ILE A 322 20.03 4.02 4.02
N GLY A 323 19.11 4.90 3.62
CA GLY A 323 18.22 4.67 2.49
C GLY A 323 18.92 4.43 1.15
N LEU A 324 20.20 4.80 1.01
CA LEU A 324 20.99 4.52 -0.20
C LEU A 324 21.74 3.17 -0.16
N LYS A 325 21.52 2.33 0.85
CA LYS A 325 22.17 1.03 0.96
C LYS A 325 21.38 -0.11 0.32
N TRP A 326 20.12 0.11 -0.07
CA TRP A 326 19.16 -0.89 -0.55
C TRP A 326 18.21 -0.31 -1.61
N ASP A 327 17.54 -1.18 -2.37
CA ASP A 327 16.54 -0.78 -3.37
C ASP A 327 15.18 -0.59 -2.72
N PHE A 328 14.73 0.66 -2.63
CA PHE A 328 13.47 1.03 -1.98
C PHE A 328 12.28 0.28 -2.57
N ILE A 329 12.17 0.23 -3.90
CA ILE A 329 11.00 -0.36 -4.58
C ILE A 329 10.93 -1.87 -4.34
N ILE A 330 12.06 -2.58 -4.40
CA ILE A 330 12.06 -4.03 -4.12
C ILE A 330 11.51 -4.29 -2.71
N ILE A 331 11.99 -3.55 -1.71
CA ILE A 331 11.65 -3.81 -0.31
C ILE A 331 10.23 -3.35 0.03
N HIS A 332 9.88 -2.11 -0.34
CA HIS A 332 8.58 -1.53 -0.06
C HIS A 332 7.45 -2.30 -0.76
N GLU A 333 7.50 -2.40 -2.07
CA GLU A 333 6.42 -3.04 -2.84
C GLU A 333 6.28 -4.53 -2.52
N THR A 334 7.38 -5.21 -2.16
CA THR A 334 7.26 -6.61 -1.70
C THR A 334 6.71 -6.71 -0.28
N GLY A 335 6.95 -5.73 0.58
CA GLY A 335 6.34 -5.68 1.92
C GLY A 335 4.82 -5.72 1.88
N HIS A 336 4.25 -5.11 0.86
CA HIS A 336 2.82 -5.13 0.61
C HIS A 336 2.22 -6.52 0.34
N GLU A 337 3.00 -7.50 -0.07
CA GLU A 337 2.50 -8.88 -0.22
C GLU A 337 1.92 -9.40 1.12
N TRP A 338 2.53 -9.02 2.26
CA TRP A 338 1.98 -9.31 3.59
C TRP A 338 0.96 -8.26 4.04
N PHE A 339 1.22 -6.95 3.81
CA PHE A 339 0.45 -5.83 4.34
C PHE A 339 -0.17 -5.00 3.19
N GLY A 340 -1.42 -5.28 2.85
CA GLY A 340 -2.13 -4.68 1.72
C GLY A 340 -2.72 -5.73 0.80
N ASN A 341 -1.93 -6.73 0.41
CA ASN A 341 -2.40 -7.81 -0.47
C ASN A 341 -2.98 -8.99 0.33
N SER A 342 -2.23 -9.51 1.32
CA SER A 342 -2.71 -10.62 2.16
C SER A 342 -3.55 -10.16 3.35
N ILE A 343 -3.26 -8.98 3.88
CA ILE A 343 -4.03 -8.33 4.95
C ILE A 343 -4.55 -7.02 4.36
N THR A 344 -5.79 -7.04 3.92
CA THR A 344 -6.40 -5.91 3.19
C THR A 344 -7.31 -5.09 4.10
N ALA A 345 -7.18 -3.77 4.03
CA ALA A 345 -8.11 -2.85 4.69
C ALA A 345 -9.49 -2.90 4.04
N LYS A 346 -10.54 -3.05 4.84
CA LYS A 346 -11.93 -3.13 4.35
C LYS A 346 -12.40 -1.87 3.63
N ASP A 347 -11.90 -0.73 4.05
CA ASP A 347 -12.22 0.58 3.47
C ASP A 347 -10.91 1.34 3.25
N ILE A 348 -10.83 2.08 2.17
CA ILE A 348 -9.66 2.90 1.83
C ILE A 348 -9.32 3.95 2.93
N ALA A 349 -10.26 4.26 3.81
CA ALA A 349 -10.02 5.08 4.98
C ALA A 349 -8.98 4.50 5.95
N ASP A 350 -8.79 3.17 5.92
CA ASP A 350 -7.87 2.41 6.78
C ASP A 350 -6.53 2.07 6.07
N MET A 351 -6.15 2.78 5.01
CA MET A 351 -4.94 2.50 4.22
C MET A 351 -3.63 2.49 5.02
N TRP A 352 -3.61 3.04 6.24
CA TRP A 352 -2.45 2.93 7.11
C TRP A 352 -2.07 1.46 7.44
N ILE A 353 -3.04 0.53 7.36
CA ILE A 353 -2.79 -0.91 7.50
C ILE A 353 -1.90 -1.41 6.36
N HIS A 354 -2.07 -0.88 5.14
CA HIS A 354 -1.19 -1.18 4.02
C HIS A 354 0.14 -0.44 4.20
N GLU A 355 0.10 0.87 4.23
CA GLU A 355 1.26 1.74 4.07
C GLU A 355 2.13 1.84 5.34
N GLY A 356 1.49 1.87 6.51
CA GLY A 356 2.19 1.98 7.79
C GLY A 356 2.99 0.73 8.12
N PHE A 357 2.39 -0.46 7.94
CA PHE A 357 3.09 -1.73 8.13
C PHE A 357 4.15 -1.96 7.06
N THR A 358 3.89 -1.59 5.82
CA THR A 358 4.87 -1.73 4.74
C THR A 358 6.05 -0.77 4.94
N SER A 359 5.83 0.49 5.31
CA SER A 359 6.91 1.40 5.67
C SER A 359 7.69 0.91 6.91
N TYR A 360 7.03 0.21 7.84
CA TYR A 360 7.73 -0.46 8.94
C TYR A 360 8.57 -1.65 8.47
N SER A 361 8.13 -2.37 7.42
CA SER A 361 8.89 -3.48 6.83
C SER A 361 10.24 -3.04 6.25
N GLU A 362 10.37 -1.79 5.80
CA GLU A 362 11.65 -1.18 5.40
C GLU A 362 12.64 -1.17 6.56
N ALA A 363 12.21 -0.69 7.73
CA ALA A 363 13.02 -0.70 8.95
C ALA A 363 13.36 -2.13 9.43
N VAL A 364 12.40 -3.06 9.30
CA VAL A 364 12.62 -4.48 9.60
C VAL A 364 13.69 -5.08 8.68
N TYR A 365 13.66 -4.77 7.40
CA TYR A 365 14.70 -5.18 6.44
C TYR A 365 16.07 -4.62 6.82
N ILE A 366 16.13 -3.33 7.16
CA ILE A 366 17.35 -2.65 7.61
C ILE A 366 17.88 -3.34 8.88
N GLU A 367 17.01 -3.64 9.85
CA GLU A 367 17.39 -4.35 11.08
C GLU A 367 17.97 -5.73 10.81
N CYS A 368 17.36 -6.51 9.90
CA CYS A 368 17.88 -7.81 9.51
C CYS A 368 19.28 -7.73 8.88
N ARG A 369 19.57 -6.64 8.19
CA ARG A 369 20.79 -6.52 7.40
C ARG A 369 21.92 -5.81 8.10
N TRP A 370 21.62 -4.78 8.89
CA TRP A 370 22.62 -3.91 9.53
C TRP A 370 22.41 -3.71 11.03
N GLY A 371 21.31 -4.23 11.59
CA GLY A 371 21.04 -4.17 13.02
C GLY A 371 20.07 -3.08 13.44
N LYS A 372 19.63 -3.17 14.71
CA LYS A 372 18.56 -2.34 15.28
C LYS A 372 18.89 -0.84 15.27
N GLU A 373 20.12 -0.46 15.55
CA GLU A 373 20.51 0.97 15.59
C GLU A 373 20.34 1.66 14.22
N GLU A 374 20.73 1.00 13.13
CA GLU A 374 20.55 1.51 11.78
C GLU A 374 19.06 1.64 11.43
N ALA A 375 18.24 0.66 11.85
CA ALA A 375 16.78 0.71 11.65
C ALA A 375 16.14 1.87 12.42
N LEU A 376 16.54 2.09 13.67
CA LEU A 376 16.06 3.22 14.48
C LEU A 376 16.49 4.58 13.91
N GLU A 377 17.70 4.67 13.37
CA GLU A 377 18.19 5.88 12.71
C GLU A 377 17.41 6.17 11.43
N TYR A 378 17.13 5.14 10.62
CA TYR A 378 16.28 5.26 9.45
C TYR A 378 14.87 5.73 9.82
N LEU A 379 14.21 5.08 10.80
CA LEU A 379 12.89 5.47 11.30
C LEU A 379 12.87 6.92 11.81
N GLN A 380 13.91 7.34 12.52
CA GLN A 380 14.03 8.73 12.97
C GLN A 380 14.16 9.69 11.76
N GLY A 381 14.95 9.32 10.77
CA GLY A 381 15.17 10.14 9.58
C GLY A 381 13.88 10.37 8.77
N ILE A 382 13.09 9.32 8.53
CA ILE A 382 11.83 9.45 7.77
C ILE A 382 10.76 10.28 8.49
N ARG A 383 10.90 10.56 9.79
CA ARG A 383 10.01 11.49 10.53
C ARG A 383 10.00 12.89 9.94
N ASN A 384 11.06 13.31 9.24
CA ASN A 384 11.13 14.61 8.57
C ASN A 384 10.08 14.76 7.45
N ASN A 385 9.53 13.64 6.98
CA ASN A 385 8.49 13.61 5.94
C ASN A 385 7.06 13.57 6.53
N ILE A 386 6.90 13.58 7.87
CA ILE A 386 5.61 13.55 8.54
C ILE A 386 5.09 14.97 8.74
N GLY A 387 3.92 15.26 8.23
CA GLY A 387 3.31 16.59 8.33
C GLY A 387 2.65 16.89 9.68
N ASN A 388 2.07 15.89 10.33
CA ASN A 388 1.27 16.03 11.57
C ASN A 388 0.22 17.15 11.51
N THR A 389 -0.42 17.31 10.33
CA THR A 389 -1.42 18.36 10.08
C THR A 389 -2.84 17.81 9.99
N LYS A 390 -2.98 16.51 9.75
CA LYS A 390 -4.26 15.81 9.61
C LYS A 390 -4.16 14.42 10.22
N LYS A 391 -5.32 13.88 10.63
CA LYS A 391 -5.41 12.49 11.11
C LYS A 391 -5.09 11.50 9.99
N ILE A 392 -4.60 10.33 10.36
CA ILE A 392 -4.24 9.25 9.43
C ILE A 392 -5.48 8.57 8.86
N ILE A 393 -6.47 8.24 9.70
CA ILE A 393 -7.68 7.55 9.26
C ILE A 393 -8.55 8.48 8.42
N GLY A 394 -8.95 7.99 7.25
CA GLY A 394 -9.81 8.71 6.32
C GLY A 394 -11.27 8.82 6.73
N THR A 395 -12.14 9.07 5.77
CA THR A 395 -13.59 9.08 5.97
C THR A 395 -14.18 7.83 5.33
N TYR A 396 -14.81 6.99 6.14
CA TYR A 396 -15.40 5.74 5.67
C TYR A 396 -16.60 5.96 4.74
N GLY A 397 -16.78 5.02 3.81
CA GLY A 397 -17.95 4.96 2.92
C GLY A 397 -17.99 6.00 1.80
N VAL A 398 -16.87 6.68 1.52
CA VAL A 398 -16.80 7.76 0.52
C VAL A 398 -15.59 7.66 -0.42
N ASN A 399 -14.90 6.53 -0.45
CA ASN A 399 -13.70 6.32 -1.26
C ASN A 399 -12.67 7.46 -1.09
N SER A 400 -12.27 7.70 0.17
CA SER A 400 -11.30 8.74 0.53
C SER A 400 -10.28 8.22 1.53
N GLU A 401 -9.05 8.18 1.12
CA GLU A 401 -7.91 7.91 1.99
C GLU A 401 -7.77 8.96 3.09
N GLY A 402 -6.98 8.64 4.09
CA GLY A 402 -6.58 9.58 5.13
C GLY A 402 -5.41 10.49 4.72
N SER A 403 -4.63 10.90 5.70
CA SER A 403 -3.43 11.70 5.47
C SER A 403 -2.28 10.83 4.93
N GLY A 404 -1.42 11.40 4.07
CA GLY A 404 -0.15 10.78 3.67
C GLY A 404 0.81 10.48 4.83
N ASP A 405 0.54 10.98 6.03
CA ASP A 405 1.25 10.56 7.24
C ASP A 405 1.06 9.06 7.58
N MET A 406 0.10 8.38 6.93
CA MET A 406 -0.16 6.94 7.09
C MET A 406 1.09 6.08 6.87
N TYR A 407 2.01 6.48 6.00
CA TYR A 407 3.29 5.83 5.76
C TYR A 407 4.19 5.90 7.00
N TYR A 408 4.83 7.03 7.19
CA TYR A 408 5.93 7.18 8.14
C TYR A 408 5.48 7.37 9.59
N LYS A 409 4.34 8.02 9.82
CA LYS A 409 3.75 8.09 11.17
C LYS A 409 3.20 6.72 11.57
N GLY A 410 2.61 5.96 10.62
CA GLY A 410 2.20 4.57 10.83
C GLY A 410 3.37 3.67 11.21
N ALA A 411 4.49 3.71 10.46
CA ALA A 411 5.70 2.96 10.78
C ALA A 411 6.27 3.32 12.16
N ASN A 412 6.31 4.61 12.48
CA ASN A 412 6.81 5.08 13.78
C ASN A 412 5.85 4.76 14.94
N LEU A 413 4.53 4.65 14.70
CA LEU A 413 3.57 4.12 15.67
C LEU A 413 3.89 2.66 16.00
N LEU A 414 4.11 1.81 15.00
CA LEU A 414 4.46 0.40 15.20
C LEU A 414 5.76 0.25 15.99
N ASN A 415 6.78 1.05 15.67
CA ASN A 415 8.01 1.08 16.44
C ASN A 415 7.80 1.57 17.89
N THR A 416 6.93 2.55 18.10
CA THR A 416 6.56 3.03 19.44
C THR A 416 5.86 1.93 20.25
N ILE A 417 4.92 1.19 19.62
CA ILE A 417 4.26 0.05 20.24
C ILE A 417 5.30 -1.03 20.61
N ARG A 418 6.23 -1.37 19.71
CA ARG A 418 7.35 -2.28 20.01
C ARG A 418 8.12 -1.84 21.24
N SER A 419 8.38 -0.53 21.39
CA SER A 419 9.11 0.01 22.53
C SER A 419 8.29 -0.01 23.83
N ILE A 420 6.95 0.10 23.74
CA ILE A 420 6.05 -0.12 24.88
C ILE A 420 6.13 -1.57 25.35
N TYR A 421 6.15 -2.55 24.44
CA TYR A 421 6.35 -3.97 24.74
C TYR A 421 7.67 -4.24 25.47
N ASN A 422 8.74 -3.57 25.03
CA ASN A 422 10.09 -3.69 25.60
C ASN A 422 10.62 -5.14 25.65
N ASP A 423 10.18 -5.97 24.73
CA ASP A 423 10.61 -7.35 24.53
C ASP A 423 10.59 -7.66 23.02
N ASP A 424 11.78 -7.67 22.42
CA ASP A 424 11.93 -7.87 20.98
C ASP A 424 11.53 -9.29 20.53
N GLU A 425 11.79 -10.33 21.35
CA GLU A 425 11.43 -11.70 21.00
C GLU A 425 9.90 -11.83 20.92
N TRP A 426 9.22 -11.28 21.92
CA TRP A 426 7.77 -11.29 21.96
C TRP A 426 7.16 -10.40 20.87
N TRP A 427 7.76 -9.24 20.58
CA TRP A 427 7.32 -8.38 19.47
C TRP A 427 7.33 -9.12 18.14
N TRP A 428 8.44 -9.77 17.80
CA TRP A 428 8.55 -10.51 16.55
C TRP A 428 7.58 -11.71 16.48
N LYS A 429 7.38 -12.39 17.61
CA LYS A 429 6.36 -13.43 17.69
C LYS A 429 4.96 -12.87 17.47
N THR A 430 4.61 -11.76 18.11
CA THR A 430 3.31 -11.11 18.00
C THR A 430 3.04 -10.64 16.57
N LEU A 431 4.01 -10.02 15.89
CA LEU A 431 3.88 -9.58 14.52
C LEU A 431 3.68 -10.76 13.54
N LYS A 432 4.41 -11.84 13.76
CA LYS A 432 4.24 -13.09 12.99
C LYS A 432 2.88 -13.76 13.23
N ASP A 433 2.39 -13.72 14.45
CA ASP A 433 1.05 -14.23 14.79
C ASP A 433 -0.04 -13.34 14.20
N TYR A 434 0.17 -12.01 14.13
CA TYR A 434 -0.71 -11.06 13.47
C TYR A 434 -0.85 -11.37 11.98
N THR A 435 0.27 -11.54 11.27
CA THR A 435 0.24 -11.86 9.84
C THR A 435 -0.39 -13.22 9.57
N LYS A 436 -0.09 -14.24 10.41
CA LYS A 436 -0.65 -15.58 10.30
C LYS A 436 -2.17 -15.58 10.53
N SER A 437 -2.63 -14.86 11.56
CA SER A 437 -4.05 -14.84 11.96
C SER A 437 -4.92 -14.08 10.97
N ASN A 438 -4.35 -13.13 10.26
CA ASN A 438 -5.06 -12.27 9.30
C ASN A 438 -4.70 -12.58 7.84
N ARG A 439 -3.99 -13.66 7.57
CA ARG A 439 -3.64 -14.08 6.21
C ARG A 439 -4.90 -14.21 5.34
N HIS A 440 -4.90 -13.58 4.16
CA HIS A 440 -6.00 -13.55 3.19
C HIS A 440 -7.32 -13.06 3.82
N LYS A 441 -7.22 -12.03 4.66
CA LYS A 441 -8.40 -11.43 5.29
C LYS A 441 -8.52 -9.94 5.01
N ILE A 442 -9.75 -9.54 4.86
CA ILE A 442 -10.16 -8.14 4.82
C ILE A 442 -10.48 -7.71 6.26
N ILE A 443 -9.74 -6.73 6.78
CA ILE A 443 -9.81 -6.29 8.16
C ILE A 443 -10.06 -4.78 8.28
N THR A 444 -10.26 -4.31 9.50
CA THR A 444 -10.40 -2.89 9.83
C THR A 444 -9.30 -2.44 10.79
N THR A 445 -9.13 -1.14 10.97
CA THR A 445 -8.27 -0.59 12.03
C THR A 445 -8.63 -1.19 13.38
N GLN A 446 -9.92 -1.34 13.72
CA GLN A 446 -10.35 -1.95 14.99
C GLN A 446 -9.85 -3.39 15.15
N THR A 447 -9.87 -4.18 14.07
CA THR A 447 -9.32 -5.57 14.10
C THR A 447 -7.84 -5.57 14.47
N THR A 448 -7.07 -4.61 13.94
CA THR A 448 -5.65 -4.46 14.24
C THR A 448 -5.43 -4.00 15.70
N GLU A 449 -6.17 -3.00 16.14
CA GLU A 449 -6.14 -2.49 17.51
C GLU A 449 -6.47 -3.58 18.53
N ASP A 450 -7.56 -4.32 18.31
CA ASP A 450 -7.98 -5.42 19.19
C ASP A 450 -6.91 -6.52 19.28
N PHE A 451 -6.26 -6.85 18.15
CA PHE A 451 -5.20 -7.87 18.14
C PHE A 451 -4.00 -7.45 19.00
N PHE A 452 -3.50 -6.24 18.81
CA PHE A 452 -2.35 -5.76 19.58
C PHE A 452 -2.68 -5.50 21.07
N ASN A 453 -3.89 -5.00 21.36
CA ASN A 453 -4.38 -4.86 22.73
C ASN A 453 -4.46 -6.21 23.46
N ALA A 454 -4.93 -7.26 22.77
CA ALA A 454 -5.01 -8.60 23.37
C ALA A 454 -3.63 -9.24 23.60
N ALA A 455 -2.60 -8.74 22.94
CA ALA A 455 -1.25 -9.29 23.00
C ALA A 455 -0.42 -8.74 24.19
N ILE A 456 -0.82 -7.68 24.88
CA ILE A 456 -0.06 -7.04 25.95
C ILE A 456 -0.98 -6.74 27.16
N ASP A 457 -0.41 -6.77 28.36
CA ASP A 457 -1.09 -6.30 29.59
C ASP A 457 -0.93 -4.78 29.77
N TYR A 458 -1.35 -4.03 28.76
CA TYR A 458 -1.39 -2.57 28.73
C TYR A 458 -2.43 -2.12 27.69
N ASP A 459 -3.28 -1.15 28.04
CA ASP A 459 -4.29 -0.61 27.12
C ASP A 459 -3.62 0.30 26.06
N LEU A 460 -3.45 -0.22 24.85
CA LEU A 460 -2.91 0.52 23.71
C LEU A 460 -3.94 1.46 23.04
N GLN A 461 -5.22 1.39 23.41
CA GLN A 461 -6.25 2.19 22.74
C GLN A 461 -5.96 3.70 22.76
N PRO A 462 -5.55 4.32 23.89
CA PRO A 462 -5.18 5.73 23.88
C PRO A 462 -3.99 6.06 22.97
N VAL A 463 -3.06 5.11 22.80
CA VAL A 463 -1.91 5.26 21.88
C VAL A 463 -2.39 5.22 20.43
N PHE A 464 -3.18 4.23 20.05
CA PHE A 464 -3.77 4.18 18.71
C PHE A 464 -4.60 5.42 18.41
N ASP A 465 -5.45 5.84 19.33
CA ASP A 465 -6.28 7.03 19.16
C ASP A 465 -5.43 8.29 18.92
N GLN A 466 -4.38 8.49 19.72
CA GLN A 466 -3.51 9.65 19.59
C GLN A 466 -2.80 9.70 18.24
N TYR A 467 -2.26 8.58 17.77
CA TYR A 467 -1.48 8.56 16.54
C TYR A 467 -2.33 8.48 15.27
N LEU A 468 -3.46 7.76 15.30
CA LEU A 468 -4.27 7.51 14.12
C LEU A 468 -5.40 8.53 13.93
N ARG A 469 -6.01 9.00 15.03
CA ARG A 469 -7.23 9.84 15.00
C ARG A 469 -6.96 11.32 15.30
N HIS A 470 -5.74 11.65 15.76
CA HIS A 470 -5.30 13.03 15.96
C HIS A 470 -4.10 13.38 15.07
N ALA A 471 -4.03 14.67 14.68
CA ALA A 471 -2.92 15.16 13.85
C ALA A 471 -1.63 15.22 14.65
N SER A 472 -1.68 15.72 15.89
CA SER A 472 -0.53 15.88 16.77
C SER A 472 0.02 14.54 17.26
N ILE A 473 1.28 14.54 17.71
CA ILE A 473 1.89 13.47 18.48
C ILE A 473 2.04 13.90 19.95
N PRO A 474 2.11 12.96 20.90
CA PRO A 474 2.21 13.30 22.32
C PRO A 474 3.52 14.04 22.65
N GLU A 475 3.45 15.01 23.57
CA GLU A 475 4.60 15.80 24.02
C GLU A 475 4.89 15.49 25.50
N LEU A 476 6.09 14.95 25.78
CA LEU A 476 6.58 14.74 27.13
C LEU A 476 7.18 16.05 27.67
N GLN A 477 6.49 16.64 28.64
CA GLN A 477 6.87 17.91 29.25
C GLN A 477 7.61 17.70 30.57
N PHE A 478 8.67 18.48 30.76
CA PHE A 478 9.42 18.56 31.99
C PHE A 478 9.41 19.98 32.54
N LYS A 479 9.37 20.13 33.89
CA LYS A 479 9.59 21.43 34.55
C LYS A 479 10.43 21.23 35.80
N LYS A 480 11.14 22.28 36.26
CA LYS A 480 11.75 22.36 37.56
C LYS A 480 10.94 23.31 38.45
N GLU A 481 10.56 22.87 39.62
CA GLU A 481 9.79 23.64 40.60
C GLU A 481 10.33 23.30 42.02
N GLU A 482 10.66 24.31 42.82
CA GLU A 482 11.21 24.17 44.18
C GLU A 482 12.42 23.20 44.28
N GLY A 483 13.26 23.16 43.23
CA GLY A 483 14.43 22.29 43.19
C GLY A 483 14.19 20.88 42.69
N GLU A 484 12.94 20.48 42.53
CA GLU A 484 12.50 19.15 42.09
C GLU A 484 12.12 19.14 40.61
N ILE A 485 12.24 18.00 39.97
CA ILE A 485 11.83 17.82 38.55
C ILE A 485 10.47 17.15 38.51
N PHE A 486 9.61 17.69 37.68
CA PHE A 486 8.29 17.15 37.38
C PHE A 486 8.15 16.84 35.90
N TYR A 487 7.33 15.85 35.57
CA TYR A 487 7.02 15.45 34.19
C TYR A 487 5.55 15.12 34.02
N LYS A 488 5.05 15.23 32.78
CA LYS A 488 3.68 14.82 32.37
C LYS A 488 3.59 14.63 30.86
N TRP A 489 2.55 13.96 30.42
CA TRP A 489 2.11 14.02 29.03
C TRP A 489 1.28 15.27 28.74
N GLN A 490 1.47 15.85 27.56
CA GLN A 490 0.54 16.71 26.87
C GLN A 490 0.08 15.94 25.60
N ALA A 491 -1.17 15.48 25.59
CA ALA A 491 -1.77 14.69 24.51
C ALA A 491 -3.23 15.12 24.30
N ASP A 492 -3.79 14.83 23.10
CA ASP A 492 -5.18 15.17 22.76
C ASP A 492 -6.16 14.17 23.38
N VAL A 493 -5.74 12.91 23.51
CA VAL A 493 -6.57 11.83 24.08
C VAL A 493 -6.59 11.93 25.60
N GLU A 494 -7.80 11.98 26.17
CA GLU A 494 -7.99 11.99 27.62
C GLU A 494 -7.52 10.67 28.23
N GLY A 495 -6.81 10.78 29.36
CA GLY A 495 -6.27 9.61 30.07
C GLY A 495 -5.00 9.02 29.44
N PHE A 496 -4.37 9.69 28.48
CA PHE A 496 -3.13 9.24 27.86
C PHE A 496 -2.02 9.06 28.90
N ASP A 497 -1.45 7.83 28.95
CA ASP A 497 -0.48 7.42 29.98
C ASP A 497 0.66 6.53 29.46
N MET A 498 0.96 6.62 28.15
CA MET A 498 1.98 5.81 27.48
C MET A 498 3.30 5.76 28.27
N PRO A 499 3.82 4.55 28.61
CA PRO A 499 5.14 4.42 29.21
C PRO A 499 6.24 4.86 28.23
N VAL A 500 7.32 5.40 28.77
CA VAL A 500 8.45 5.85 27.97
C VAL A 500 9.77 5.64 28.69
N ASP A 501 10.81 5.28 27.93
CA ASP A 501 12.14 5.08 28.46
C ASP A 501 12.99 6.35 28.35
N ILE A 502 13.66 6.67 29.45
CA ILE A 502 14.59 7.79 29.57
C ILE A 502 15.94 7.33 30.10
N LEU A 503 16.98 8.06 29.78
CA LEU A 503 18.29 7.87 30.40
C LEU A 503 18.48 8.94 31.48
N ILE A 504 18.76 8.50 32.70
CA ILE A 504 19.14 9.35 33.84
C ILE A 504 20.58 9.06 34.18
N LYS A 505 21.47 10.01 33.91
CA LYS A 505 22.93 9.84 34.12
C LYS A 505 23.47 8.57 33.43
N GLY A 506 22.95 8.28 32.23
CA GLY A 506 23.35 7.12 31.44
C GLY A 506 22.68 5.79 31.83
N LYS A 507 21.84 5.78 32.89
CA LYS A 507 21.06 4.59 33.28
C LYS A 507 19.66 4.65 32.70
N GLU A 508 19.26 3.61 32.00
CA GLU A 508 17.92 3.47 31.47
C GLU A 508 16.89 3.31 32.56
N THR A 509 15.80 4.05 32.48
CA THR A 509 14.70 4.07 33.44
C THR A 509 13.39 4.23 32.69
N ARG A 510 12.46 3.30 32.91
CA ARG A 510 11.08 3.42 32.42
C ARG A 510 10.26 4.27 33.35
N ILE A 511 9.60 5.27 32.82
CA ILE A 511 8.65 6.12 33.55
C ILE A 511 7.25 5.94 32.97
N TYR A 512 6.22 6.22 33.79
CA TYR A 512 4.80 6.09 33.48
C TYR A 512 4.13 7.46 33.64
N PRO A 513 4.35 8.38 32.68
CA PRO A 513 3.76 9.71 32.75
C PRO A 513 2.26 9.65 32.54
N THR A 514 1.52 10.50 33.25
CA THR A 514 0.11 10.78 33.00
C THR A 514 -0.05 12.24 32.53
N GLN A 515 -1.25 12.68 32.24
CA GLN A 515 -1.52 14.09 31.91
C GLN A 515 -1.47 15.03 33.13
N LYS A 516 -1.26 14.49 34.33
CA LYS A 516 -1.02 15.26 35.55
C LYS A 516 0.45 15.34 35.87
N TRP A 517 0.90 16.45 36.45
CA TRP A 517 2.29 16.59 36.89
C TRP A 517 2.65 15.55 37.98
N GLN A 518 3.70 14.80 37.69
CA GLN A 518 4.28 13.78 38.58
C GLN A 518 5.70 14.18 38.91
N LYS A 519 6.09 14.01 40.18
CA LYS A 519 7.46 14.25 40.63
C LYS A 519 8.38 13.13 40.20
N MET A 520 9.57 13.46 39.71
CA MET A 520 10.63 12.49 39.44
C MET A 520 11.18 11.94 40.76
N GLU A 521 11.17 10.61 40.89
CA GLU A 521 11.68 9.96 42.12
C GLU A 521 13.21 9.98 42.20
N GLN A 522 13.87 9.92 41.02
CA GLN A 522 15.32 9.94 40.93
C GLN A 522 15.84 11.36 41.09
N GLN A 523 16.97 11.50 41.82
CA GLN A 523 17.60 12.80 42.05
C GLN A 523 18.28 13.31 40.78
N VAL A 524 17.67 14.34 40.19
CA VAL A 524 18.09 15.00 38.94
C VAL A 524 18.14 16.51 39.22
N ASN A 525 19.21 17.19 38.81
CA ASN A 525 19.38 18.60 39.10
C ASN A 525 18.67 19.50 38.10
N SER A 526 18.52 19.04 36.84
CA SER A 526 17.82 19.77 35.78
C SER A 526 17.18 18.84 34.75
N PRO A 527 16.15 19.31 34.03
CA PRO A 527 15.54 18.53 32.93
C PRO A 527 16.54 18.13 31.84
N GLU A 528 17.62 18.88 31.65
CA GLU A 528 18.63 18.65 30.60
C GLU A 528 19.47 17.37 30.89
N GLU A 529 19.53 16.93 32.17
CA GLU A 529 20.19 15.66 32.56
C GLU A 529 19.38 14.42 32.12
N LEU A 530 18.11 14.60 31.73
CA LEU A 530 17.24 13.54 31.25
C LEU A 530 17.38 13.44 29.72
N GLN A 531 17.59 12.23 29.21
CA GLN A 531 17.59 11.98 27.76
C GLN A 531 16.45 11.01 27.45
N VAL A 532 15.50 11.45 26.66
CA VAL A 532 14.41 10.60 26.19
C VAL A 532 14.91 9.75 25.04
N LYS A 533 14.54 8.46 24.99
CA LYS A 533 14.90 7.55 23.90
C LYS A 533 14.03 7.85 22.65
N GLU A 534 14.21 9.05 22.10
CA GLU A 534 13.39 9.56 20.99
C GLU A 534 13.49 8.71 19.71
N LYS A 535 14.59 7.95 19.49
CA LYS A 535 14.67 7.01 18.36
C LYS A 535 13.64 5.90 18.47
N GLU A 536 13.38 5.43 19.69
CA GLU A 536 12.47 4.33 19.98
C GLU A 536 11.00 4.77 20.07
N PHE A 537 10.75 5.99 20.57
CA PHE A 537 9.41 6.55 20.75
C PHE A 537 9.21 7.76 19.84
N TYR A 538 8.13 7.77 19.07
CA TYR A 538 7.78 8.92 18.21
C TYR A 538 6.99 9.95 19.00
N ILE A 539 7.68 10.78 19.75
CA ILE A 539 7.13 11.79 20.64
C ILE A 539 7.84 13.14 20.46
N LYS A 540 7.26 14.19 21.02
CA LYS A 540 7.94 15.47 21.27
C LYS A 540 8.43 15.53 22.71
N ARG A 541 9.51 16.26 22.92
CA ARG A 541 10.03 16.62 24.23
C ARG A 541 10.00 18.13 24.41
N LYS A 542 9.64 18.59 25.63
CA LYS A 542 9.64 20.01 25.95
C LYS A 542 10.05 20.27 27.40
N ASN A 543 11.08 21.10 27.58
CA ASN A 543 11.43 21.64 28.88
C ASN A 543 10.73 22.99 29.05
N LEU A 544 9.84 23.09 30.05
CA LEU A 544 9.18 24.35 30.38
C LEU A 544 10.13 25.22 31.21
N LYS A 545 10.19 26.52 30.84
CA LYS A 545 10.96 27.49 31.64
C LYS A 545 10.40 27.58 33.05
N GLN A 546 11.27 27.76 34.04
CA GLN A 546 10.86 28.16 35.38
C GLN A 546 10.04 29.46 35.26
N VAL A 547 8.83 29.47 35.85
CA VAL A 547 8.03 30.66 36.02
C VAL A 547 8.48 31.39 37.26
#